data_23fa706ef438c9d585e97dd94636f20e
#
_entry.id   23fa706ef438c9d585e97dd94636f20e
#
_cell.length_a   1.000
_cell.length_b   1.000
_cell.length_c   1.000
_cell.angle_alpha   90.00
_cell.angle_beta   90.00
_cell.angle_gamma   90.00
#
_symmetry.space_group_name_H-M   'P 1'
#
loop_
_entity.id
_entity.type
_entity.pdbx_description
1 polymer ?
#
loop_
_entity_poly.entity_id
_entity_poly.type
_entity_poly.pdbx_seq_one_letter_code
_entity_poly.pdbx_strand_id
1 'polypeptide(L)'
;MVILFIKKEAIIFGFKNLSPILDSKDMADSTKVEEMNRYANDLVSELNSSFVLVEAPDAVMRFNDITPNGFGVLSYMVSQAFQPDYLICSIPFELAVPEMVKALSKYFEIRLGSPISAALASNIVVDSAENLQTHVMSSLFVPMNYSMLKLSQEPCADQIPIFSVINENDPRLFMHVTNLLAIHLDRR
;
A
#
# COMPACT_ATOMS: atom_id res chain seq x y z
N MET A 1 12.39 -4.82 13.72
CA MET A 1 11.54 -4.37 12.58
C MET A 1 12.38 -4.43 11.32
N VAL A 2 11.95 -5.15 10.31
CA VAL A 2 12.56 -5.17 8.97
C VAL A 2 11.66 -4.35 8.05
N ILE A 3 12.25 -3.49 7.23
CA ILE A 3 11.53 -2.70 6.23
C ILE A 3 12.08 -3.08 4.86
N LEU A 4 11.19 -3.59 4.00
CA LEU A 4 11.48 -4.01 2.64
C LEU A 4 10.83 -3.01 1.68
N PHE A 5 11.64 -2.38 0.85
CA PHE A 5 11.18 -1.48 -0.20
C PHE A 5 11.50 -2.04 -1.57
N ILE A 6 10.76 -1.56 -2.57
CA ILE A 6 10.94 -1.98 -3.97
C ILE A 6 11.61 -0.89 -4.80
N LYS A 7 11.76 0.31 -4.25
CA LYS A 7 12.39 1.43 -4.96
C LYS A 7 13.89 1.52 -4.65
N LYS A 8 14.68 1.93 -5.65
CA LYS A 8 16.13 2.12 -5.50
C LYS A 8 16.50 3.15 -4.45
N GLU A 9 15.65 4.13 -4.22
CA GLU A 9 15.80 5.16 -3.19
C GLU A 9 15.84 4.58 -1.77
N ALA A 10 15.25 3.42 -1.56
CA ALA A 10 15.29 2.71 -0.29
C ALA A 10 16.71 2.47 0.23
N ILE A 11 17.67 2.26 -0.66
CA ILE A 11 19.08 2.02 -0.32
C ILE A 11 19.70 3.24 0.36
N ILE A 12 19.30 4.45 -0.03
CA ILE A 12 19.79 5.70 0.54
C ILE A 12 19.43 5.81 2.02
N PHE A 13 18.27 5.27 2.40
CA PHE A 13 17.77 5.26 3.78
C PHE A 13 18.14 3.99 4.56
N GLY A 14 18.97 3.11 3.99
CA GLY A 14 19.38 1.87 4.64
C GLY A 14 18.32 0.79 4.68
N PHE A 15 17.23 0.91 3.94
CA PHE A 15 16.20 -0.13 3.83
C PHE A 15 16.63 -1.24 2.87
N LYS A 16 16.07 -2.42 3.06
CA LYS A 16 16.32 -3.56 2.18
C LYS A 16 15.47 -3.44 0.90
N ASN A 17 16.05 -3.80 -0.25
CA ASN A 17 15.44 -3.57 -1.57
C ASN A 17 15.10 -4.91 -2.25
N LEU A 18 13.85 -5.05 -2.71
CA LEU A 18 13.35 -6.20 -3.46
C LEU A 18 13.48 -6.04 -4.99
N SER A 19 13.82 -4.84 -5.50
CA SER A 19 13.92 -4.61 -6.94
C SER A 19 14.86 -5.60 -7.65
N PRO A 20 16.00 -6.03 -7.10
CA PRO A 20 16.86 -6.99 -7.80
C PRO A 20 16.17 -8.31 -8.12
N ILE A 21 15.22 -8.73 -7.29
CA ILE A 21 14.42 -9.94 -7.51
C ILE A 21 13.31 -9.66 -8.54
N LEU A 22 12.55 -8.58 -8.31
CA LEU A 22 11.40 -8.22 -9.15
C LEU A 22 11.79 -7.87 -10.59
N ASP A 23 12.88 -7.12 -10.76
CA ASP A 23 13.37 -6.64 -12.07
C ASP A 23 14.19 -7.69 -12.82
N SER A 24 14.46 -8.86 -12.22
CA SER A 24 15.21 -9.93 -12.87
C SER A 24 14.46 -10.43 -14.10
N LYS A 25 15.15 -10.44 -15.25
CA LYS A 25 14.64 -10.95 -16.51
C LYS A 25 14.87 -12.45 -16.68
N ASP A 26 15.78 -13.00 -15.90
CA ASP A 26 16.21 -14.40 -15.99
C ASP A 26 15.42 -15.31 -15.05
N MET A 27 14.58 -14.75 -14.18
CA MET A 27 13.75 -15.51 -13.25
C MET A 27 12.31 -15.60 -13.75
N ALA A 28 11.71 -16.79 -13.66
CA ALA A 28 10.28 -16.95 -13.80
C ALA A 28 9.53 -16.28 -12.65
N ASP A 29 8.29 -15.82 -12.88
CA ASP A 29 7.53 -15.06 -11.88
C ASP A 29 7.26 -15.87 -10.61
N SER A 30 7.02 -17.18 -10.71
CA SER A 30 6.91 -18.06 -9.55
C SER A 30 8.20 -18.09 -8.71
N THR A 31 9.36 -18.16 -9.38
CA THR A 31 10.67 -18.13 -8.72
C THR A 31 10.90 -16.79 -8.02
N LYS A 32 10.47 -15.67 -8.60
CA LYS A 32 10.56 -14.36 -7.94
C LYS A 32 9.77 -14.33 -6.65
N VAL A 33 8.56 -14.89 -6.65
CA VAL A 33 7.71 -14.99 -5.44
C VAL A 33 8.41 -15.80 -4.35
N GLU A 34 8.95 -16.96 -4.69
CA GLU A 34 9.68 -17.82 -3.76
C GLU A 34 10.93 -17.13 -3.20
N GLU A 35 11.70 -16.45 -4.06
CA GLU A 35 12.92 -15.74 -3.67
C GLU A 35 12.62 -14.54 -2.76
N MET A 36 11.54 -13.77 -3.01
CA MET A 36 11.10 -12.70 -2.12
C MET A 36 10.73 -13.23 -0.74
N ASN A 37 9.99 -14.33 -0.69
CA ASN A 37 9.61 -14.97 0.58
C ASN A 37 10.83 -15.45 1.35
N ARG A 38 11.75 -16.15 0.67
CA ARG A 38 13.00 -16.65 1.26
C ARG A 38 13.84 -15.48 1.81
N TYR A 39 14.05 -14.45 1.02
CA TYR A 39 14.81 -13.27 1.41
C TYR A 39 14.28 -12.60 2.67
N ALA A 40 12.96 -12.45 2.78
CA ALA A 40 12.36 -11.87 3.97
C ALA A 40 12.52 -12.76 5.21
N ASN A 41 12.36 -14.07 5.06
CA ASN A 41 12.57 -15.02 6.17
C ASN A 41 14.01 -15.02 6.67
N ASP A 42 14.98 -14.95 5.76
CA ASP A 42 16.40 -14.85 6.09
C ASP A 42 16.68 -13.57 6.88
N LEU A 43 16.13 -12.42 6.44
CA LEU A 43 16.27 -11.15 7.13
C LEU A 43 15.60 -11.12 8.51
N VAL A 44 14.41 -11.70 8.65
CA VAL A 44 13.71 -11.81 9.93
C VAL A 44 14.55 -12.61 10.90
N SER A 45 15.15 -13.72 10.45
CA SER A 45 15.99 -14.60 11.26
C SER A 45 17.30 -13.92 11.64
N GLU A 46 17.98 -13.28 10.69
CA GLU A 46 19.24 -12.57 10.89
C GLU A 46 19.10 -11.39 11.87
N LEU A 47 18.04 -10.62 11.73
CA LEU A 47 17.81 -9.41 12.52
C LEU A 47 16.95 -9.63 13.78
N ASN A 48 16.51 -10.86 14.02
CA ASN A 48 15.61 -11.23 15.12
C ASN A 48 14.41 -10.29 15.23
N SER A 49 13.74 -10.07 14.09
CA SER A 49 12.68 -9.06 13.96
C SER A 49 11.29 -9.67 14.13
N SER A 50 10.45 -9.00 14.91
CA SER A 50 9.03 -9.39 15.12
C SER A 50 8.09 -8.84 14.04
N PHE A 51 8.54 -7.87 13.24
CA PHE A 51 7.73 -7.22 12.22
C PHE A 51 8.48 -7.06 10.92
N VAL A 52 7.76 -7.25 9.82
CA VAL A 52 8.20 -6.94 8.45
C VAL A 52 7.22 -5.95 7.85
N LEU A 53 7.70 -4.79 7.44
CA LEU A 53 6.93 -3.83 6.66
C LEU A 53 7.37 -3.97 5.19
N VAL A 54 6.42 -4.26 4.31
CA VAL A 54 6.67 -4.42 2.88
C VAL A 54 5.92 -3.32 2.12
N GLU A 55 6.62 -2.54 1.32
CA GLU A 55 6.00 -1.66 0.34
C GLU A 55 5.76 -2.45 -0.96
N ALA A 56 4.50 -2.55 -1.39
CA ALA A 56 4.17 -3.07 -2.70
C ALA A 56 4.32 -1.95 -3.76
N PRO A 57 4.97 -2.23 -4.90
CA PRO A 57 5.15 -1.25 -5.95
C PRO A 57 3.88 -1.07 -6.78
N ASP A 58 3.81 0.08 -7.44
CA ASP A 58 2.82 0.40 -8.46
C ASP A 58 1.35 0.33 -7.97
N ALA A 59 0.44 0.46 -8.92
CA ALA A 59 -0.98 0.33 -8.63
C ALA A 59 -1.38 -1.12 -8.37
N VAL A 60 -2.43 -1.31 -7.58
CA VAL A 60 -2.97 -2.64 -7.27
C VAL A 60 -3.88 -3.16 -8.39
N MET A 61 -4.36 -2.26 -9.25
CA MET A 61 -5.23 -2.56 -10.39
C MET A 61 -5.02 -1.52 -11.49
N ARG A 62 -5.51 -1.82 -12.70
CA ARG A 62 -5.55 -0.80 -13.74
C ARG A 62 -6.43 0.37 -13.32
N PHE A 63 -6.06 1.58 -13.69
CA PHE A 63 -6.88 2.75 -13.43
C PHE A 63 -8.09 2.79 -14.38
N ASN A 64 -7.85 2.64 -15.67
CA ASN A 64 -8.85 2.51 -16.73
C ASN A 64 -8.28 1.74 -17.93
N ASP A 65 -9.02 1.66 -19.02
CA ASP A 65 -8.58 0.93 -20.23
C ASP A 65 -7.42 1.60 -20.97
N ILE A 66 -7.18 2.89 -20.71
CA ILE A 66 -6.12 3.70 -21.35
C ILE A 66 -4.85 3.65 -20.50
N THR A 67 -4.98 3.64 -19.17
CA THR A 67 -3.88 3.67 -18.22
C THR A 67 -3.85 2.38 -17.40
N PRO A 68 -3.16 1.34 -17.88
CA PRO A 68 -3.19 0.00 -17.27
C PRO A 68 -2.42 -0.10 -15.94
N ASN A 69 -1.50 0.82 -15.64
CA ASN A 69 -0.70 0.85 -14.39
C ASN A 69 -0.14 -0.53 -14.01
N GLY A 70 0.51 -1.24 -14.94
CA GLY A 70 1.05 -2.57 -14.68
C GLY A 70 0.01 -3.64 -14.35
N PHE A 71 -1.30 -3.35 -14.49
CA PHE A 71 -2.42 -4.25 -14.17
C PHE A 71 -2.42 -4.79 -12.72
N GLY A 72 -1.63 -4.21 -11.83
CA GLY A 72 -1.46 -4.71 -10.46
C GLY A 72 -0.68 -6.03 -10.37
N VAL A 73 0.10 -6.37 -11.37
CA VAL A 73 0.85 -7.65 -11.41
C VAL A 73 1.90 -7.69 -10.31
N LEU A 74 2.68 -6.63 -10.13
CA LEU A 74 3.74 -6.60 -9.12
C LEU A 74 3.17 -6.64 -7.69
N SER A 75 2.12 -5.88 -7.43
CA SER A 75 1.44 -5.92 -6.13
C SER A 75 0.84 -7.31 -5.83
N TYR A 76 0.33 -7.99 -6.85
CA TYR A 76 -0.13 -9.36 -6.71
C TYR A 76 1.02 -10.32 -6.39
N MET A 77 2.15 -10.25 -7.10
CA MET A 77 3.33 -11.08 -6.82
C MET A 77 3.84 -10.88 -5.40
N VAL A 78 3.92 -9.63 -4.94
CA VAL A 78 4.30 -9.30 -3.56
C VAL A 78 3.33 -9.91 -2.56
N SER A 79 2.02 -9.85 -2.80
CA SER A 79 1.01 -10.45 -1.92
C SER A 79 1.10 -11.97 -1.85
N GLN A 80 1.57 -12.63 -2.91
CA GLN A 80 1.79 -14.08 -2.91
C GLN A 80 3.08 -14.47 -2.15
N ALA A 81 4.08 -13.57 -2.14
CA ALA A 81 5.30 -13.78 -1.36
C ALA A 81 5.08 -13.50 0.14
N PHE A 82 4.25 -12.50 0.46
CA PHE A 82 4.02 -12.01 1.82
C PHE A 82 2.51 -11.92 2.05
N GLN A 83 1.94 -12.90 2.72
CA GLN A 83 0.54 -12.76 3.14
C GLN A 83 0.47 -11.75 4.29
N PRO A 84 -0.07 -10.54 4.07
CA PRO A 84 -0.04 -9.50 5.08
C PRO A 84 -1.06 -9.77 6.18
N ASP A 85 -0.67 -9.63 7.44
CA ASP A 85 -1.59 -9.58 8.58
C ASP A 85 -2.40 -8.28 8.56
N TYR A 86 -1.79 -7.18 8.09
CA TYR A 86 -2.40 -5.86 7.96
C TYR A 86 -2.03 -5.23 6.63
N LEU A 87 -3.02 -4.72 5.92
CA LEU A 87 -2.84 -4.05 4.64
C LEU A 87 -3.26 -2.59 4.75
N ILE A 88 -2.31 -1.69 4.49
CA ILE A 88 -2.55 -0.26 4.42
C ILE A 88 -2.50 0.14 2.94
N CYS A 89 -3.57 0.77 2.45
CA CYS A 89 -3.68 1.15 1.05
C CYS A 89 -3.62 2.66 0.86
N SER A 90 -2.66 3.13 0.06
CA SER A 90 -2.63 4.52 -0.39
C SER A 90 -3.62 4.72 -1.54
N ILE A 91 -4.47 5.74 -1.43
CA ILE A 91 -5.52 6.05 -2.41
C ILE A 91 -5.51 7.54 -2.78
N PRO A 92 -5.88 7.90 -4.02
CA PRO A 92 -6.11 9.29 -4.38
C PRO A 92 -7.35 9.83 -3.65
N PHE A 93 -7.40 11.16 -3.52
CA PHE A 93 -8.41 11.85 -2.70
C PHE A 93 -9.85 11.53 -3.11
N GLU A 94 -10.12 11.39 -4.41
CA GLU A 94 -11.46 11.09 -4.93
C GLU A 94 -11.99 9.72 -4.50
N LEU A 95 -11.11 8.80 -4.15
CA LEU A 95 -11.50 7.46 -3.65
C LEU A 95 -11.63 7.41 -2.11
N ALA A 96 -11.32 8.50 -1.42
CA ALA A 96 -11.39 8.59 0.04
C ALA A 96 -12.84 8.74 0.56
N VAL A 97 -13.70 7.81 0.14
CA VAL A 97 -15.12 7.71 0.52
C VAL A 97 -15.35 6.33 1.12
N PRO A 98 -16.02 6.20 2.28
CA PRO A 98 -16.18 4.93 2.98
C PRO A 98 -16.68 3.77 2.11
N GLU A 99 -17.65 4.03 1.24
CA GLU A 99 -18.23 3.03 0.33
C GLU A 99 -17.21 2.52 -0.69
N MET A 100 -16.38 3.42 -1.23
CA MET A 100 -15.31 3.07 -2.17
C MET A 100 -14.23 2.28 -1.47
N VAL A 101 -13.79 2.71 -0.29
CA VAL A 101 -12.78 1.98 0.49
C VAL A 101 -13.28 0.59 0.87
N LYS A 102 -14.55 0.45 1.22
CA LYS A 102 -15.18 -0.86 1.49
C LYS A 102 -15.21 -1.76 0.24
N ALA A 103 -15.51 -1.20 -0.92
CA ALA A 103 -15.52 -1.95 -2.19
C ALA A 103 -14.09 -2.38 -2.57
N LEU A 104 -13.10 -1.49 -2.43
CA LEU A 104 -11.69 -1.80 -2.62
C LEU A 104 -11.20 -2.88 -1.66
N SER A 105 -11.61 -2.82 -0.39
CA SER A 105 -11.24 -3.82 0.61
C SER A 105 -11.70 -5.23 0.23
N LYS A 106 -12.92 -5.38 -0.27
CA LYS A 106 -13.39 -6.68 -0.77
C LYS A 106 -12.59 -7.16 -2.00
N TYR A 107 -12.25 -6.24 -2.90
CA TYR A 107 -11.41 -6.59 -4.04
C TYR A 107 -10.02 -7.05 -3.59
N PHE A 108 -9.42 -6.38 -2.62
CA PHE A 108 -8.09 -6.72 -2.09
C PHE A 108 -8.12 -8.06 -1.34
N GLU A 109 -9.15 -8.32 -0.54
CA GLU A 109 -9.34 -9.61 0.12
C GLU A 109 -9.33 -10.77 -0.88
N ILE A 110 -10.06 -10.63 -1.99
CA ILE A 110 -10.13 -11.68 -3.02
C ILE A 110 -8.81 -11.78 -3.80
N ARG A 111 -8.21 -10.64 -4.17
CA ARG A 111 -7.05 -10.63 -5.06
C ARG A 111 -5.72 -10.80 -4.33
N LEU A 112 -5.57 -10.19 -3.17
CA LEU A 112 -4.31 -10.13 -2.42
C LEU A 112 -4.31 -11.01 -1.16
N GLY A 113 -5.45 -11.59 -0.82
CA GLY A 113 -5.60 -12.47 0.35
C GLY A 113 -5.84 -11.74 1.67
N SER A 114 -5.92 -10.40 1.67
CA SER A 114 -6.14 -9.61 2.89
C SER A 114 -7.01 -8.38 2.62
N PRO A 115 -7.98 -8.08 3.51
CA PRO A 115 -8.76 -6.85 3.42
C PRO A 115 -7.91 -5.63 3.80
N ILE A 116 -8.38 -4.44 3.41
CA ILE A 116 -7.76 -3.18 3.83
C ILE A 116 -8.03 -2.96 5.32
N SER A 117 -6.96 -2.75 6.09
CA SER A 117 -7.02 -2.41 7.52
C SER A 117 -7.10 -0.90 7.75
N ALA A 118 -6.49 -0.11 6.87
CA ALA A 118 -6.57 1.35 6.85
C ALA A 118 -6.30 1.88 5.43
N ALA A 119 -6.90 3.02 5.10
CA ALA A 119 -6.62 3.75 3.87
C ALA A 119 -5.86 5.04 4.17
N LEU A 120 -4.87 5.36 3.34
CA LEU A 120 -4.12 6.61 3.37
C LEU A 120 -4.50 7.45 2.16
N ALA A 121 -5.28 8.50 2.37
CA ALA A 121 -5.70 9.39 1.31
C ALA A 121 -4.66 10.49 1.07
N SER A 122 -4.21 10.61 -0.17
CA SER A 122 -3.38 11.73 -0.62
C SER A 122 -4.25 12.97 -0.91
N ASN A 123 -3.62 14.12 -1.15
CA ASN A 123 -4.30 15.31 -1.68
C ASN A 123 -4.26 15.37 -3.22
N ILE A 124 -4.09 14.25 -3.86
CA ILE A 124 -4.00 14.14 -5.32
C ILE A 124 -5.32 13.58 -5.85
N VAL A 125 -5.83 14.19 -6.90
CA VAL A 125 -6.90 13.64 -7.74
C VAL A 125 -6.37 13.40 -9.14
N VAL A 126 -6.90 12.39 -9.82
CA VAL A 126 -6.48 12.09 -11.20
C VAL A 126 -7.12 13.08 -12.15
N ASP A 127 -6.32 13.72 -13.02
CA ASP A 127 -6.83 14.52 -14.11
C ASP A 127 -7.36 13.62 -15.23
N SER A 128 -8.64 13.28 -15.13
CA SER A 128 -9.29 12.41 -16.11
C SER A 128 -9.37 13.04 -17.51
N ALA A 129 -9.45 14.37 -17.61
CA ALA A 129 -9.53 15.06 -18.89
C ALA A 129 -8.18 14.97 -19.63
N GLU A 130 -7.09 15.28 -18.94
CA GLU A 130 -5.74 15.15 -19.53
C GLU A 130 -5.39 13.68 -19.82
N ASN A 131 -5.74 12.76 -18.93
CA ASN A 131 -5.52 11.33 -19.12
C ASN A 131 -6.22 10.80 -20.40
N LEU A 132 -7.45 11.22 -20.68
CA LEU A 132 -8.17 10.83 -21.88
C LEU A 132 -7.55 11.40 -23.15
N GLN A 133 -6.92 12.58 -23.09
CA GLN A 133 -6.30 13.23 -24.26
C GLN A 133 -4.88 12.72 -24.53
N THR A 134 -4.08 12.55 -23.48
CA THR A 134 -2.65 12.28 -23.60
C THR A 134 -2.30 10.82 -23.40
N HIS A 135 -3.20 10.01 -22.85
CA HIS A 135 -2.98 8.63 -22.40
C HIS A 135 -1.89 8.51 -21.30
N VAL A 136 -1.59 9.63 -20.64
CA VAL A 136 -0.62 9.70 -19.54
C VAL A 136 -1.37 10.01 -18.25
N MET A 137 -0.98 9.33 -17.17
CA MET A 137 -1.52 9.61 -15.84
C MET A 137 -1.01 10.97 -15.38
N SER A 138 -1.88 11.94 -15.27
CA SER A 138 -1.58 13.23 -14.66
C SER A 138 -2.45 13.47 -13.44
N SER A 139 -2.03 14.39 -12.58
CA SER A 139 -2.63 14.61 -11.29
C SER A 139 -2.79 16.09 -10.98
N LEU A 140 -3.90 16.44 -10.36
CA LEU A 140 -4.16 17.76 -9.80
C LEU A 140 -4.06 17.69 -8.28
N PHE A 141 -3.58 18.76 -7.66
CA PHE A 141 -3.50 18.86 -6.20
C PHE A 141 -4.77 19.51 -5.63
N VAL A 142 -5.35 18.83 -4.66
CA VAL A 142 -6.42 19.39 -3.83
C VAL A 142 -5.80 20.27 -2.74
N PRO A 143 -6.32 21.48 -2.47
CA PRO A 143 -5.83 22.33 -1.39
C PRO A 143 -5.83 21.58 -0.04
N MET A 144 -4.73 21.68 0.69
CA MET A 144 -4.49 20.92 1.92
C MET A 144 -5.60 21.16 2.98
N ASN A 145 -6.02 22.40 3.16
CA ASN A 145 -7.08 22.76 4.10
C ASN A 145 -8.41 22.05 3.80
N TYR A 146 -8.74 21.88 2.51
CA TYR A 146 -9.95 21.20 2.09
C TYR A 146 -9.83 19.68 2.31
N SER A 147 -8.71 19.08 1.92
CA SER A 147 -8.49 17.64 2.12
C SER A 147 -8.46 17.27 3.61
N MET A 148 -7.79 18.06 4.44
CA MET A 148 -7.76 17.85 5.89
C MET A 148 -9.15 17.95 6.51
N LEU A 149 -9.94 18.95 6.15
CA LEU A 149 -11.31 19.12 6.66
C LEU A 149 -12.20 17.90 6.34
N LYS A 150 -12.09 17.39 5.13
CA LYS A 150 -12.86 16.21 4.68
C LYS A 150 -12.44 14.93 5.40
N LEU A 151 -11.14 14.74 5.62
CA LEU A 151 -10.56 13.51 6.19
C LEU A 151 -10.46 13.54 7.72
N SER A 152 -10.79 14.67 8.36
CA SER A 152 -10.77 14.80 9.83
C SER A 152 -11.96 14.15 10.54
N GLN A 153 -12.96 13.69 9.79
CA GLN A 153 -14.14 13.04 10.37
C GLN A 153 -13.75 11.69 10.97
N GLU A 154 -14.18 11.43 12.20
CA GLU A 154 -13.96 10.14 12.82
C GLU A 154 -14.78 9.05 12.09
N PRO A 155 -14.17 7.90 11.79
CA PRO A 155 -14.87 6.80 11.17
C PRO A 155 -15.93 6.25 12.13
N CYS A 156 -17.09 5.87 11.61
CA CYS A 156 -18.03 5.05 12.37
C CYS A 156 -17.39 3.69 12.72
N ALA A 157 -17.83 3.07 13.81
CA ALA A 157 -17.24 1.85 14.37
C ALA A 157 -17.07 0.70 13.36
N ASP A 158 -17.92 0.65 12.33
CA ASP A 158 -17.90 -0.41 11.31
C ASP A 158 -17.22 0.00 10.00
N GLN A 159 -16.54 1.16 9.98
CA GLN A 159 -15.88 1.68 8.78
C GLN A 159 -14.36 1.49 8.84
N ILE A 160 -13.78 1.20 7.68
CA ILE A 160 -12.33 1.19 7.53
C ILE A 160 -11.82 2.63 7.71
N PRO A 161 -10.89 2.89 8.62
CA PRO A 161 -10.40 4.24 8.87
C PRO A 161 -9.65 4.80 7.65
N ILE A 162 -9.90 6.08 7.36
CA ILE A 162 -9.24 6.82 6.28
C ILE A 162 -8.44 7.93 6.92
N PHE A 163 -7.14 7.95 6.69
CA PHE A 163 -6.22 8.95 7.22
C PHE A 163 -5.66 9.81 6.10
N SER A 164 -5.31 11.06 6.42
CA SER A 164 -4.60 11.94 5.49
C SER A 164 -3.09 11.67 5.53
N VAL A 165 -2.48 11.43 4.38
CA VAL A 165 -1.01 11.31 4.28
C VAL A 165 -0.30 12.63 4.59
N ILE A 166 -0.98 13.77 4.40
CA ILE A 166 -0.38 15.11 4.48
C ILE A 166 -0.41 15.64 5.92
N ASN A 167 -1.26 15.10 6.75
CA ASN A 167 -1.35 15.52 8.14
C ASN A 167 -0.28 14.80 8.97
N GLU A 168 0.96 15.28 8.89
CA GLU A 168 2.11 14.71 9.62
C GLU A 168 1.90 14.69 11.15
N ASN A 169 1.00 15.51 11.65
CA ASN A 169 0.69 15.62 13.08
C ASN A 169 -0.60 14.88 13.48
N ASP A 170 -1.18 14.06 12.58
CA ASP A 170 -2.36 13.29 12.94
C ASP A 170 -1.97 12.04 13.76
N PRO A 171 -2.17 12.02 15.07
CA PRO A 171 -1.77 10.89 15.92
C PRO A 171 -2.63 9.65 15.68
N ARG A 172 -3.78 9.79 15.00
CA ARG A 172 -4.76 8.70 14.83
C ARG A 172 -4.19 7.54 14.02
N LEU A 173 -3.42 7.82 12.95
CA LEU A 173 -2.76 6.77 12.18
C LEU A 173 -1.78 5.98 13.04
N PHE A 174 -0.92 6.70 13.76
CA PHE A 174 0.07 6.06 14.64
C PHE A 174 -0.60 5.21 15.73
N MET A 175 -1.63 5.76 16.38
CA MET A 175 -2.39 5.03 17.40
C MET A 175 -3.09 3.80 16.80
N HIS A 176 -3.68 3.93 15.62
CA HIS A 176 -4.35 2.81 14.95
C HIS A 176 -3.37 1.68 14.64
N VAL A 177 -2.23 1.99 14.02
CA VAL A 177 -1.19 1.00 13.71
C VAL A 177 -0.64 0.36 14.98
N THR A 178 -0.36 1.16 16.02
CA THR A 178 0.16 0.65 17.29
C THR A 178 -0.83 -0.31 17.96
N ASN A 179 -2.12 0.02 17.95
CA ASN A 179 -3.16 -0.86 18.50
C ASN A 179 -3.27 -2.17 17.72
N LEU A 180 -3.22 -2.13 16.39
CA LEU A 180 -3.22 -3.33 15.55
C LEU A 180 -2.04 -4.24 15.89
N LEU A 181 -0.84 -3.67 16.02
CA LEU A 181 0.37 -4.41 16.36
C LEU A 181 0.31 -5.01 17.78
N ALA A 182 -0.23 -4.27 18.76
CA ALA A 182 -0.40 -4.76 20.13
C ALA A 182 -1.34 -5.98 20.19
N ILE A 183 -2.49 -5.91 19.51
CA ILE A 183 -3.45 -7.04 19.44
C ILE A 183 -2.79 -8.31 18.85
N HIS A 184 -1.88 -8.15 17.91
CA HIS A 184 -1.18 -9.29 17.30
C HIS A 184 -0.14 -9.92 18.23
N LEU A 185 0.54 -9.10 19.02
CA LEU A 185 1.54 -9.59 20.00
C LEU A 185 0.89 -10.36 21.15
N ASP A 186 -0.29 -9.93 21.60
CA ASP A 186 -1.02 -10.60 22.68
C ASP A 186 -1.61 -11.97 22.28
N ARG A 187 -1.66 -12.27 20.98
CA ARG A 187 -2.19 -13.56 20.46
C ARG A 187 -1.13 -14.64 20.22
N ARG A 188 0.14 -14.32 20.42
CA ARG A 188 1.27 -15.26 20.32
C ARG A 188 1.73 -15.70 21.69
#